data_fdd32bfdf463febd0a269e96ac746bde
#
_entry.id   fdd32bfdf463febd0a269e96ac746bde
#
_cell.length_a   1.000
_cell.length_b   1.000
_cell.length_c   1.000
_cell.angle_alpha   90.00
_cell.angle_beta   90.00
_cell.angle_gamma   90.00
#
_symmetry.space_group_name_H-M   'P 1'
#
loop_
_entity.id
_entity.type
_entity.pdbx_description
1 polymer ?
#
loop_
_entity_poly.entity_id
_entity_poly.type
_entity_poly.pdbx_seq_one_letter_code
_entity_poly.pdbx_strand_id
1 'polypeptide(L)' 'MLSEVAQIKEQMVAEYEAGKRGLEGLSQGTARHQFITQKAENMSRCHTRLIALVGQEQASKIIAEVGL' A
#
# COMPACT_ATOMS: atom_id res chain seq x y z
N MET A 1 19.14 -11.52 -0.05
CA MET A 1 18.62 -10.16 0.19
C MET A 1 17.61 -9.79 -0.89
N LEU A 2 16.47 -9.26 -0.49
CA LEU A 2 15.46 -8.85 -1.45
C LEU A 2 15.87 -7.56 -2.15
N SER A 3 15.49 -7.42 -3.42
CA SER A 3 15.67 -6.16 -4.14
C SER A 3 14.78 -5.09 -3.49
N GLU A 4 15.10 -3.83 -3.74
CA GLU A 4 14.30 -2.74 -3.22
C GLU A 4 12.86 -2.78 -3.74
N VAL A 5 12.68 -3.17 -5.00
CA VAL A 5 11.36 -3.34 -5.59
C VAL A 5 10.57 -4.43 -4.85
N ALA A 6 11.23 -5.57 -4.57
CA ALA A 6 10.57 -6.66 -3.86
C ALA A 6 10.18 -6.25 -2.44
N GLN A 7 11.03 -5.46 -1.78
CA GLN A 7 10.73 -4.94 -0.43
C GLN A 7 9.51 -4.03 -0.44
N ILE A 8 9.43 -3.14 -1.42
CA ILE A 8 8.28 -2.24 -1.56
C ILE A 8 7.01 -3.03 -1.84
N LYS A 9 7.09 -4.03 -2.71
CA LYS A 9 5.97 -4.89 -3.05
C LYS A 9 5.46 -5.62 -1.80
N GLU A 10 6.35 -6.18 -1.00
CA GLU A 10 5.97 -6.83 0.25
C GLU A 10 5.31 -5.86 1.22
N GLN A 11 5.85 -4.65 1.31
CA GLN A 11 5.28 -3.62 2.16
C GLN A 11 3.87 -3.26 1.72
N MET A 12 3.63 -3.15 0.41
CA MET A 12 2.31 -2.86 -0.12
C MET A 12 1.30 -3.96 0.21
N VAL A 13 1.71 -5.21 0.07
CA VAL A 13 0.86 -6.34 0.43
C VAL A 13 0.52 -6.31 1.92
N ALA A 14 1.52 -6.06 2.75
CA ALA A 14 1.33 -5.99 4.20
C ALA A 14 0.38 -4.85 4.58
N GLU A 15 0.54 -3.69 3.96
CA GLU A 15 -0.33 -2.54 4.21
C GLU A 15 -1.77 -2.82 3.77
N TYR A 16 -1.94 -3.46 2.62
CA TYR A 16 -3.26 -3.83 2.12
C TYR A 16 -3.97 -4.80 3.07
N GLU A 17 -3.27 -5.84 3.50
CA GLU A 17 -3.85 -6.82 4.41
C GLU A 17 -4.14 -6.22 5.80
N ALA A 18 -3.24 -5.39 6.30
CA ALA A 18 -3.45 -4.71 7.57
C ALA A 18 -4.63 -3.76 7.49
N GLY A 19 -4.77 -3.06 6.36
CA GLY A 19 -5.89 -2.17 6.12
C GLY A 19 -7.21 -2.90 6.12
N LYS A 20 -7.25 -4.04 5.45
CA LYS A 20 -8.45 -4.86 5.37
C LYS A 20 -8.87 -5.35 6.77
N ARG A 21 -7.92 -5.87 7.54
CA ARG A 21 -8.20 -6.34 8.89
C ARG A 21 -8.58 -5.21 9.83
N GLY A 22 -7.90 -4.08 9.72
CA GLY A 22 -8.19 -2.92 10.56
C GLY A 22 -9.58 -2.37 10.33
N LEU A 23 -10.03 -2.31 9.07
CA LEU A 23 -11.37 -1.83 8.75
C LEU A 23 -12.44 -2.74 9.32
N GLU A 24 -12.21 -4.04 9.34
CA GLU A 24 -13.14 -4.99 9.94
C GLU A 24 -13.25 -4.79 11.45
N GLY A 25 -12.13 -4.38 12.08
CA GLY A 25 -12.10 -4.15 13.52
C GLY A 25 -12.60 -2.80 13.98
N LEU A 26 -12.73 -1.84 13.05
CA LEU A 26 -13.16 -0.49 13.37
C LEU A 26 -14.64 -0.31 13.04
N SER A 27 -15.42 -0.07 14.05
CA SER A 27 -16.86 0.01 13.89
C SER A 27 -17.33 1.31 13.25
N GLN A 28 -16.70 2.45 13.54
CA GLN A 28 -17.18 3.72 13.03
C GLN A 28 -16.34 4.91 13.45
N GLY A 29 -16.73 6.08 12.96
CA GLY A 29 -16.31 7.34 13.49
C GLY A 29 -14.97 7.84 13.01
N THR A 30 -14.42 8.76 13.78
CA THR A 30 -13.18 9.45 13.46
C THR A 30 -12.00 8.48 13.35
N ALA A 31 -11.96 7.49 14.22
CA ALA A 31 -10.87 6.49 14.20
C ALA A 31 -10.80 5.76 12.88
N ARG A 32 -11.95 5.38 12.33
CA ARG A 32 -12.01 4.71 11.04
C ARG A 32 -11.53 5.63 9.93
N HIS A 33 -11.98 6.87 9.96
CA HIS A 33 -11.58 7.87 8.97
C HIS A 33 -10.07 8.11 9.00
N GLN A 34 -9.50 8.27 10.19
CA GLN A 34 -8.07 8.46 10.36
C GLN A 34 -7.27 7.26 9.87
N PHE A 35 -7.78 6.07 10.14
CA PHE A 35 -7.14 4.83 9.71
C PHE A 35 -7.09 4.75 8.18
N ILE A 36 -8.20 5.03 7.52
CA ILE A 36 -8.28 5.02 6.05
C ILE A 36 -7.31 6.04 5.45
N THR A 37 -7.28 7.24 6.01
CA THR A 37 -6.39 8.30 5.55
C THR A 37 -4.93 7.90 5.69
N GLN A 38 -4.56 7.33 6.84
CA GLN A 38 -3.20 6.89 7.10
C GLN A 38 -2.77 5.80 6.12
N LYS A 39 -3.66 4.84 5.85
CA LYS A 39 -3.36 3.77 4.90
C LYS A 39 -3.20 4.31 3.48
N ALA A 40 -4.05 5.24 3.08
CA ALA A 40 -3.94 5.87 1.77
C ALA A 40 -2.61 6.61 1.62
N GLU A 41 -2.16 7.31 2.66
CA GLU A 41 -0.88 8.00 2.65
C GLU A 41 0.29 7.02 2.53
N ASN A 42 0.24 5.92 3.27
CA ASN A 42 1.27 4.89 3.22
C ASN A 42 1.38 4.27 1.84
N MET A 43 0.25 3.95 1.23
CA MET A 43 0.21 3.39 -0.12
C MET A 43 0.71 4.39 -1.16
N SER A 44 0.37 5.66 -1.00
CA SER A 44 0.83 6.72 -1.90
C SER A 44 2.36 6.83 -1.87
N ARG A 45 2.96 6.73 -0.70
CA ARG A 45 4.42 6.76 -0.56
C ARG A 45 5.08 5.57 -1.24
N CYS A 46 4.51 4.38 -1.08
CA CYS A 46 5.01 3.18 -1.74
C CYS A 46 4.92 3.33 -3.27
N HIS A 47 3.81 3.88 -3.74
CA HIS A 47 3.55 4.13 -5.14
C HIS A 47 4.61 5.07 -5.74
N THR A 48 4.81 6.21 -5.08
CA THR A 48 5.78 7.20 -5.52
C THR A 48 7.18 6.61 -5.60
N ARG A 49 7.54 5.86 -4.59
CA ARG A 49 8.85 5.22 -4.51
C ARG A 49 9.05 4.18 -5.61
N LEU A 50 8.02 3.41 -5.88
CA LEU A 50 8.06 2.40 -6.93
C LEU A 50 8.20 3.05 -8.30
N ILE A 51 7.46 4.12 -8.56
CA ILE A 51 7.56 4.87 -9.82
C ILE A 51 8.99 5.40 -10.01
N ALA A 52 9.60 5.89 -8.94
CA ALA A 52 10.97 6.39 -9.00
C ALA A 52 11.98 5.30 -9.35
N LEU A 53 11.69 4.06 -8.95
CA LEU A 53 12.61 2.94 -9.18
C LEU A 53 12.44 2.29 -10.54
N VAL A 54 11.21 2.10 -10.98
CA VAL A 54 10.93 1.28 -12.18
C VAL A 54 10.16 2.02 -13.28
N GLY A 55 9.71 3.23 -13.01
CA GLY A 55 8.90 3.98 -13.94
C GLY A 55 7.41 3.71 -13.77
N GLN A 56 6.60 4.61 -14.30
CA GLN A 56 5.15 4.58 -14.11
C GLN A 56 4.50 3.33 -14.68
N GLU A 57 4.90 2.92 -15.87
CA GLU A 57 4.30 1.77 -16.54
C GLU A 57 4.53 0.49 -15.76
N GLN A 58 5.77 0.27 -15.36
CA GLN A 58 6.12 -0.93 -14.62
C GLN A 58 5.51 -0.92 -13.23
N ALA A 59 5.50 0.27 -12.59
CA ALA A 59 4.88 0.42 -11.29
C ALA A 59 3.39 0.06 -11.33
N SER A 60 2.70 0.48 -12.38
CA SER A 60 1.28 0.15 -12.55
C SER A 60 1.05 -1.35 -12.65
N LYS A 61 1.92 -2.06 -13.34
CA LYS A 61 1.84 -3.52 -13.46
C LYS A 61 2.03 -4.20 -12.11
N ILE A 62 3.00 -3.74 -11.34
CA ILE A 62 3.29 -4.30 -10.02
C ILE A 62 2.12 -4.06 -9.08
N ILE A 63 1.53 -2.89 -9.12
CA ILE A 63 0.38 -2.54 -8.28
C ILE A 63 -0.81 -3.43 -8.63
N ALA A 64 -1.02 -3.70 -9.90
CA ALA A 64 -2.08 -4.61 -10.33
C ALA A 64 -1.85 -6.04 -9.81
N GLU A 65 -0.60 -6.48 -9.75
CA GLU A 65 -0.25 -7.80 -9.20
C GLU A 65 -0.56 -7.89 -7.72
N VAL A 66 -0.37 -6.81 -6.98
CA VAL A 66 -0.66 -6.77 -5.55
C VAL A 66 -2.16 -6.79 -5.28
N GLY A 67 -2.97 -6.45 -6.27
CA GLY A 67 -4.42 -6.49 -6.13
C GLY A 67 -5.05 -5.20 -5.64
N LEU A 68 -4.37 -4.12 -5.85
CA LEU A 68 -4.85 -2.81 -5.41
C LEU A 68 -5.68 -2.10 -6.46
#